data_28232d1e339fcae2af8531b94f84bdd8
#
_entry.id   28232d1e339fcae2af8531b94f84bdd8
#
_cell.length_a   1.000
_cell.length_b   1.000
_cell.length_c   1.000
_cell.angle_alpha   90.00
_cell.angle_beta   90.00
_cell.angle_gamma   90.00
#
_symmetry.space_group_name_H-M   'P 1'
#
loop_
_entity.id
_entity.type
_entity.pdbx_description
1 polymer ?
#
loop_
_entity_poly.entity_id
_entity_poly.type
_entity_poly.pdbx_seq_one_letter_code
_entity_poly.pdbx_strand_id
1 'polypeptide(L)'
;MLVSEVWKRYKSDKKIEGYSPLTLKMYGYQADLFIRFFGDVSFGSLTTDQLKQYLIEAGEHLKPSSLGHRVRFIRSVFKWAHEEGHILSNPASKLKEPKMGQRIPKFLTDYEMELLWEGCQTVMEKALFEFFYSTGCRIGEVEKLNREDINFTGNSVIVLGKGDKEREVYFSVRCSIWLKRYLDEREDDDPGLFVTQRNPKRRMSIDAIRYTIKRISGRAGIRKEIHPHQLRHSYATHMVNNGAPLEVVQSLLGHEKSETTKIYAHLSGKLRYDLYNRYF
;
A
#
# COMPACT_ATOMS: atom_id res chain seq x y z
N MET A 1 -19.28 -13.74 27.36
CA MET A 1 -19.14 -13.98 25.93
C MET A 1 -17.79 -14.64 25.63
N LEU A 2 -17.77 -15.58 24.70
CA LEU A 2 -16.54 -16.20 24.20
C LEU A 2 -15.80 -15.26 23.26
N VAL A 3 -14.50 -15.48 23.07
CA VAL A 3 -13.67 -14.68 22.13
C VAL A 3 -14.25 -14.71 20.72
N SER A 4 -14.69 -15.87 20.25
CA SER A 4 -15.29 -16.04 18.93
C SER A 4 -16.59 -15.25 18.74
N GLU A 5 -17.41 -15.16 19.77
CA GLU A 5 -18.66 -14.39 19.76
C GLU A 5 -18.38 -12.89 19.72
N VAL A 6 -17.41 -12.43 20.54
CA VAL A 6 -16.95 -11.03 20.53
C VAL A 6 -16.43 -10.65 19.14
N TRP A 7 -15.61 -11.51 18.54
CA TRP A 7 -15.09 -11.27 17.19
C TRP A 7 -16.21 -11.14 16.15
N LYS A 8 -17.22 -12.02 16.19
CA LYS A 8 -18.36 -11.95 15.24
C LYS A 8 -19.11 -10.63 15.37
N ARG A 9 -19.41 -10.18 16.59
CA ARG A 9 -20.09 -8.90 16.84
C ARG A 9 -19.23 -7.72 16.41
N TYR A 10 -17.99 -7.67 16.88
CA TYR A 10 -17.03 -6.64 16.47
C TYR A 10 -16.91 -6.51 14.93
N LYS A 11 -16.78 -7.66 14.24
CA LYS A 11 -16.70 -7.67 12.78
C LYS A 11 -17.94 -7.06 12.10
N SER A 12 -19.13 -7.36 12.64
CA SER A 12 -20.39 -6.82 12.12
C SER A 12 -20.47 -5.31 12.30
N ASP A 13 -20.12 -4.80 13.49
CA ASP A 13 -20.12 -3.36 13.76
C ASP A 13 -19.09 -2.61 12.91
N LYS A 14 -17.89 -3.16 12.79
CA LYS A 14 -16.86 -2.54 11.94
C LYS A 14 -17.21 -2.57 10.46
N LYS A 15 -18.03 -3.53 10.01
CA LYS A 15 -18.61 -3.52 8.68
C LYS A 15 -19.61 -2.37 8.49
N ILE A 16 -20.48 -2.11 9.51
CA ILE A 16 -21.41 -0.98 9.52
C ILE A 16 -20.65 0.35 9.53
N GLU A 17 -19.54 0.44 10.29
CA GLU A 17 -18.65 1.61 10.30
C GLU A 17 -17.86 1.82 8.99
N GLY A 18 -18.06 0.98 7.97
CA GLY A 18 -17.41 1.14 6.66
C GLY A 18 -15.96 0.63 6.60
N TYR A 19 -15.55 -0.26 7.48
CA TYR A 19 -14.21 -0.89 7.37
C TYR A 19 -14.10 -1.70 6.09
N SER A 20 -12.97 -1.51 5.37
CA SER A 20 -12.75 -2.23 4.12
C SER A 20 -12.73 -3.75 4.32
N PRO A 21 -13.21 -4.54 3.32
CA PRO A 21 -13.17 -6.01 3.38
C PRO A 21 -11.77 -6.55 3.68
N LEU A 22 -10.73 -5.90 3.15
CA LEU A 22 -9.33 -6.29 3.41
C LEU A 22 -8.95 -6.06 4.88
N THR A 23 -9.34 -4.94 5.48
CA THR A 23 -9.08 -4.65 6.91
C THR A 23 -9.77 -5.70 7.78
N LEU A 24 -11.03 -6.03 7.49
CA LEU A 24 -11.77 -7.05 8.21
C LEU A 24 -11.16 -8.45 8.05
N LYS A 25 -10.65 -8.78 6.85
CA LYS A 25 -9.92 -10.04 6.60
C LYS A 25 -8.64 -10.12 7.43
N MET A 26 -7.86 -9.03 7.47
CA MET A 26 -6.62 -8.99 8.28
C MET A 26 -6.89 -9.07 9.78
N TYR A 27 -7.96 -8.43 10.25
CA TYR A 27 -8.38 -8.55 11.64
C TYR A 27 -8.91 -9.95 11.96
N GLY A 28 -9.59 -10.61 11.00
CA GLY A 28 -9.99 -12.02 11.13
C GLY A 28 -8.79 -12.94 11.35
N TYR A 29 -7.74 -12.76 10.56
CA TYR A 29 -6.50 -13.52 10.77
C TYR A 29 -5.90 -13.29 12.18
N GLN A 30 -5.95 -12.07 12.71
CA GLN A 30 -5.48 -11.80 14.07
C GLN A 30 -6.40 -12.42 15.13
N ALA A 31 -7.70 -12.44 14.89
CA ALA A 31 -8.68 -13.11 15.78
C ALA A 31 -8.45 -14.62 15.83
N ASP A 32 -8.20 -15.26 14.68
CA ASP A 32 -7.89 -16.69 14.60
C ASP A 32 -6.60 -17.04 15.36
N LEU A 33 -5.55 -16.20 15.24
CA LEU A 33 -4.32 -16.38 16.02
C LEU A 33 -4.55 -16.22 17.52
N PHE A 34 -5.38 -15.27 17.90
CA PHE A 34 -5.72 -15.00 19.30
C PHE A 34 -6.51 -16.17 19.91
N ILE A 35 -7.52 -16.68 19.21
CA ILE A 35 -8.30 -17.87 19.61
C ILE A 35 -7.41 -19.12 19.67
N ARG A 36 -6.48 -19.27 18.73
CA ARG A 36 -5.56 -20.41 18.73
C ARG A 36 -4.65 -20.43 19.95
N PHE A 37 -4.24 -19.26 20.45
CA PHE A 37 -3.37 -19.15 21.62
C PHE A 37 -4.12 -19.36 22.93
N PHE A 38 -5.25 -18.68 23.14
CA PHE A 38 -5.97 -18.71 24.40
C PHE A 38 -7.02 -19.82 24.49
N GLY A 39 -7.39 -20.42 23.37
CA GLY A 39 -8.66 -21.14 23.22
C GLY A 39 -9.84 -20.17 23.07
N ASP A 40 -11.04 -20.70 22.90
CA ASP A 40 -12.28 -19.91 22.87
C ASP A 40 -12.80 -19.66 24.28
N VAL A 41 -12.02 -18.93 25.07
CA VAL A 41 -12.29 -18.64 26.49
C VAL A 41 -13.25 -17.46 26.64
N SER A 42 -13.68 -17.20 27.89
CA SER A 42 -14.45 -15.99 28.21
C SER A 42 -13.63 -14.75 27.98
N PHE A 43 -14.10 -13.85 27.08
CA PHE A 43 -13.36 -12.64 26.71
C PHE A 43 -13.14 -11.69 27.91
N GLY A 44 -14.13 -11.60 28.81
CA GLY A 44 -14.05 -10.74 29.99
C GLY A 44 -13.11 -11.25 31.09
N SER A 45 -12.65 -12.51 31.03
CA SER A 45 -11.69 -13.04 32.00
C SER A 45 -10.22 -12.76 31.65
N LEU A 46 -9.97 -12.26 30.45
CA LEU A 46 -8.60 -11.97 29.98
C LEU A 46 -8.02 -10.74 30.66
N THR A 47 -6.83 -10.92 31.27
CA THR A 47 -6.13 -9.88 32.02
C THR A 47 -5.06 -9.20 31.19
N THR A 48 -4.62 -8.02 31.64
CA THR A 48 -3.51 -7.30 31.01
C THR A 48 -2.22 -8.15 30.92
N ASP A 49 -1.93 -8.93 31.95
CA ASP A 49 -0.72 -9.74 31.99
C ASP A 49 -0.79 -10.93 31.03
N GLN A 50 -1.95 -11.56 30.88
CA GLN A 50 -2.18 -12.57 29.87
C GLN A 50 -2.03 -12.02 28.45
N LEU A 51 -2.55 -10.80 28.19
CA LEU A 51 -2.37 -10.14 26.90
C LEU A 51 -0.90 -9.80 26.60
N LYS A 52 -0.13 -9.39 27.62
CA LYS A 52 1.32 -9.18 27.48
C LYS A 52 2.05 -10.49 27.21
N GLN A 53 1.70 -11.56 27.92
CA GLN A 53 2.26 -12.89 27.69
C GLN A 53 2.06 -13.35 26.25
N TYR A 54 0.82 -13.23 25.74
CA TYR A 54 0.50 -13.52 24.34
C TYR A 54 1.38 -12.72 23.36
N LEU A 55 1.57 -11.42 23.63
CA LEU A 55 2.37 -10.56 22.77
C LEU A 55 3.86 -10.93 22.81
N ILE A 56 4.37 -11.41 23.94
CA ILE A 56 5.75 -11.90 24.10
C ILE A 56 5.91 -13.21 23.32
N GLU A 57 5.14 -14.23 23.66
CA GLU A 57 5.31 -15.58 23.11
C GLU A 57 4.98 -15.64 21.61
N ALA A 58 3.80 -15.16 21.24
CA ALA A 58 3.39 -15.16 19.84
C ALA A 58 4.09 -14.08 18.99
N GLY A 59 4.82 -13.17 19.62
CA GLY A 59 5.56 -12.08 19.00
C GLY A 59 7.07 -12.31 18.84
N GLU A 60 7.64 -13.33 19.46
CA GLU A 60 9.08 -13.55 19.59
C GLU A 60 9.84 -13.48 18.25
N HIS A 61 9.26 -14.06 17.19
CA HIS A 61 9.88 -14.07 15.85
C HIS A 61 9.31 -13.00 14.92
N LEU A 62 8.47 -12.09 15.42
CA LEU A 62 7.84 -11.07 14.59
C LEU A 62 8.70 -9.81 14.46
N LYS A 63 8.67 -9.24 13.26
CA LYS A 63 9.19 -7.88 13.06
C LYS A 63 8.34 -6.89 13.91
N PRO A 64 8.93 -5.80 14.44
CA PRO A 64 8.22 -4.81 15.24
C PRO A 64 6.93 -4.29 14.57
N SER A 65 6.92 -4.11 13.26
CA SER A 65 5.74 -3.71 12.50
C SER A 65 4.61 -4.74 12.58
N SER A 66 4.93 -6.03 12.48
CA SER A 66 3.95 -7.12 12.56
C SER A 66 3.38 -7.25 13.99
N LEU A 67 4.23 -7.12 15.00
CA LEU A 67 3.81 -7.08 16.40
C LEU A 67 2.91 -5.85 16.66
N GLY A 68 3.24 -4.69 16.08
CA GLY A 68 2.38 -3.49 16.15
C GLY A 68 0.99 -3.71 15.57
N HIS A 69 0.85 -4.48 14.47
CA HIS A 69 -0.47 -4.86 13.95
C HIS A 69 -1.26 -5.70 14.94
N ARG A 70 -0.62 -6.63 15.64
CA ARG A 70 -1.23 -7.47 16.66
C ARG A 70 -1.71 -6.65 17.86
N VAL A 71 -0.87 -5.73 18.35
CA VAL A 71 -1.23 -4.80 19.42
C VAL A 71 -2.43 -3.93 19.04
N ARG A 72 -2.45 -3.36 17.83
CA ARG A 72 -3.56 -2.54 17.33
C ARG A 72 -4.87 -3.30 17.28
N PHE A 73 -4.85 -4.54 16.78
CA PHE A 73 -6.03 -5.41 16.76
C PHE A 73 -6.57 -5.62 18.18
N ILE A 74 -5.73 -6.06 19.11
CA ILE A 74 -6.14 -6.31 20.50
C ILE A 74 -6.73 -5.04 21.13
N ARG A 75 -6.02 -3.91 21.03
CA ARG A 75 -6.52 -2.64 21.58
C ARG A 75 -7.86 -2.24 20.97
N SER A 76 -8.04 -2.45 19.68
CA SER A 76 -9.28 -2.09 18.99
C SER A 76 -10.46 -2.94 19.43
N VAL A 77 -10.29 -4.26 19.53
CA VAL A 77 -11.37 -5.16 19.96
C VAL A 77 -11.73 -4.95 21.43
N PHE A 78 -10.74 -4.85 22.33
CA PHE A 78 -11.00 -4.63 23.75
C PHE A 78 -11.58 -3.25 24.05
N LYS A 79 -11.15 -2.21 23.31
CA LYS A 79 -11.76 -0.88 23.42
C LYS A 79 -13.23 -0.91 23.03
N TRP A 80 -13.55 -1.49 21.87
CA TRP A 80 -14.91 -1.65 21.40
C TRP A 80 -15.76 -2.46 22.40
N ALA A 81 -15.26 -3.59 22.87
CA ALA A 81 -16.01 -4.43 23.82
C ALA A 81 -16.31 -3.72 25.16
N HIS A 82 -15.43 -2.81 25.58
CA HIS A 82 -15.66 -1.99 26.77
C HIS A 82 -16.69 -0.88 26.49
N GLU A 83 -16.60 -0.22 25.32
CA GLU A 83 -17.54 0.84 24.91
C GLU A 83 -18.96 0.29 24.72
N GLU A 84 -19.11 -0.95 24.22
CA GLU A 84 -20.38 -1.67 24.08
C GLU A 84 -20.86 -2.34 25.39
N GLY A 85 -20.14 -2.15 26.49
CA GLY A 85 -20.55 -2.74 27.80
C GLY A 85 -20.38 -4.25 27.91
N HIS A 86 -19.65 -4.89 26.99
CA HIS A 86 -19.40 -6.33 27.03
C HIS A 86 -18.36 -6.75 28.07
N ILE A 87 -17.52 -5.82 28.50
CA ILE A 87 -16.54 -5.96 29.59
C ILE A 87 -16.55 -4.72 30.49
N LEU A 88 -16.34 -4.93 31.80
CA LEU A 88 -16.35 -3.83 32.78
C LEU A 88 -15.12 -2.93 32.71
N SER A 89 -13.99 -3.47 32.30
CA SER A 89 -12.72 -2.73 32.17
C SER A 89 -11.97 -3.18 30.95
N ASN A 90 -11.13 -2.26 30.38
CA ASN A 90 -10.32 -2.56 29.18
C ASN A 90 -8.89 -2.96 29.57
N PRO A 91 -8.54 -4.26 29.60
CA PRO A 91 -7.20 -4.73 29.96
C PRO A 91 -6.13 -4.36 28.90
N ALA A 92 -6.54 -4.02 27.69
CA ALA A 92 -5.63 -3.64 26.60
C ALA A 92 -5.27 -2.14 26.58
N SER A 93 -5.86 -1.32 27.46
CA SER A 93 -5.68 0.14 27.48
C SER A 93 -4.23 0.57 27.64
N LYS A 94 -3.44 -0.17 28.43
CA LYS A 94 -2.02 0.12 28.72
C LYS A 94 -1.04 -0.52 27.74
N LEU A 95 -1.51 -1.32 26.77
CA LEU A 95 -0.63 -1.92 25.76
C LEU A 95 -0.08 -0.85 24.83
N LYS A 96 1.23 -0.87 24.62
CA LYS A 96 1.93 0.07 23.72
C LYS A 96 2.47 -0.67 22.50
N GLU A 97 2.42 -0.01 21.35
CA GLU A 97 3.06 -0.53 20.15
C GLU A 97 4.60 -0.52 20.31
N PRO A 98 5.30 -1.47 19.68
CA PRO A 98 6.75 -1.45 19.63
C PRO A 98 7.28 -0.14 19.05
N LYS A 99 8.36 0.37 19.60
CA LYS A 99 9.09 1.49 18.98
C LYS A 99 9.62 1.05 17.64
N MET A 100 9.29 1.79 16.60
CA MET A 100 9.85 1.58 15.26
C MET A 100 10.93 2.60 15.01
N GLY A 101 12.12 2.15 14.57
CA GLY A 101 13.12 3.05 14.04
C GLY A 101 12.63 3.73 12.77
N GLN A 102 13.06 4.97 12.55
CA GLN A 102 12.83 5.66 11.28
C GLN A 102 13.59 4.91 10.18
N ARG A 103 12.87 4.43 9.18
CA ARG A 103 13.48 3.83 7.99
C ARG A 103 13.39 4.82 6.86
N ILE A 104 14.52 5.15 6.28
CA ILE A 104 14.56 5.92 5.03
C ILE A 104 14.02 5.00 3.93
N PRO A 105 12.93 5.39 3.24
CA PRO A 105 12.41 4.62 2.13
C PRO A 105 13.48 4.44 1.06
N LYS A 106 13.68 3.20 0.61
CA LYS A 106 14.61 2.92 -0.48
C LYS A 106 13.92 3.30 -1.79
N PHE A 107 14.46 4.27 -2.49
CA PHE A 107 14.04 4.63 -3.84
C PHE A 107 15.04 4.06 -4.86
N LEU A 108 14.66 4.06 -6.11
CA LEU A 108 15.47 3.64 -7.24
C LEU A 108 16.15 4.86 -7.85
N THR A 109 17.42 4.73 -8.17
CA THR A 109 18.17 5.75 -8.90
C THR A 109 17.71 5.80 -10.37
N ASP A 110 18.03 6.88 -11.09
CA ASP A 110 17.74 6.98 -12.53
C ASP A 110 18.37 5.83 -13.30
N TYR A 111 19.58 5.43 -12.95
CA TYR A 111 20.25 4.26 -13.53
C TYR A 111 19.48 2.96 -13.30
N GLU A 112 18.99 2.70 -12.07
CA GLU A 112 18.17 1.53 -11.77
C GLU A 112 16.81 1.56 -12.49
N MET A 113 16.27 2.76 -12.74
CA MET A 113 15.04 2.93 -13.53
C MET A 113 15.27 2.57 -15.01
N GLU A 114 16.40 2.96 -15.59
CA GLU A 114 16.74 2.56 -16.96
C GLU A 114 16.99 1.05 -17.07
N LEU A 115 17.69 0.44 -16.12
CA LEU A 115 17.83 -1.04 -16.08
C LEU A 115 16.48 -1.76 -16.02
N LEU A 116 15.52 -1.26 -15.23
CA LEU A 116 14.16 -1.81 -15.20
C LEU A 116 13.46 -1.68 -16.54
N TRP A 117 13.63 -0.54 -17.20
CA TRP A 117 13.10 -0.31 -18.53
C TRP A 117 13.66 -1.30 -19.55
N GLU A 118 14.96 -1.53 -19.56
CA GLU A 118 15.60 -2.54 -20.40
C GLU A 118 15.14 -3.96 -20.07
N GLY A 119 14.83 -4.23 -18.79
CA GLY A 119 14.24 -5.50 -18.33
C GLY A 119 12.82 -5.76 -18.83
N CYS A 120 12.13 -4.75 -19.39
CA CYS A 120 10.80 -4.90 -19.98
C CYS A 120 10.88 -5.51 -21.38
N GLN A 121 10.34 -6.70 -21.58
CA GLN A 121 10.42 -7.44 -22.84
C GLN A 121 9.17 -7.30 -23.73
N THR A 122 8.01 -7.00 -23.13
CA THR A 122 6.75 -6.88 -23.89
C THR A 122 6.21 -5.46 -23.85
N VAL A 123 5.36 -5.11 -24.82
CA VAL A 123 4.69 -3.80 -24.87
C VAL A 123 3.85 -3.57 -23.60
N MET A 124 3.17 -4.61 -23.13
CA MET A 124 2.41 -4.56 -21.87
C MET A 124 3.32 -4.24 -20.66
N GLU A 125 4.50 -4.87 -20.55
CA GLU A 125 5.42 -4.60 -19.46
C GLU A 125 5.96 -3.18 -19.49
N LYS A 126 6.27 -2.66 -20.68
CA LYS A 126 6.70 -1.26 -20.87
C LYS A 126 5.60 -0.28 -20.49
N ALA A 127 4.37 -0.53 -20.94
CA ALA A 127 3.22 0.30 -20.58
C ALA A 127 2.95 0.28 -19.06
N LEU A 128 2.99 -0.90 -18.44
CA LEU A 128 2.76 -1.07 -17.00
C LEU A 128 3.84 -0.35 -16.16
N PHE A 129 5.10 -0.51 -16.54
CA PHE A 129 6.23 0.13 -15.86
C PHE A 129 6.14 1.65 -15.95
N GLU A 130 5.96 2.19 -17.17
CA GLU A 130 5.82 3.63 -17.42
C GLU A 130 4.62 4.21 -16.67
N PHE A 131 3.53 3.49 -16.64
CA PHE A 131 2.34 3.93 -15.91
C PHE A 131 2.59 4.06 -14.42
N PHE A 132 3.21 3.07 -13.78
CA PHE A 132 3.55 3.16 -12.35
C PHE A 132 4.55 4.28 -12.06
N TYR A 133 5.56 4.43 -12.93
CA TYR A 133 6.60 5.41 -12.70
C TYR A 133 6.13 6.84 -12.96
N SER A 134 5.32 7.09 -13.98
CA SER A 134 4.88 8.44 -14.31
C SER A 134 3.70 8.93 -13.46
N THR A 135 2.83 8.02 -12.96
CA THR A 135 1.65 8.41 -12.17
C THR A 135 1.86 8.32 -10.67
N GLY A 136 2.79 7.48 -10.22
CA GLY A 136 2.96 7.16 -8.81
C GLY A 136 1.74 6.50 -8.16
N CYS A 137 0.84 5.88 -8.93
CA CYS A 137 -0.36 5.23 -8.43
C CYS A 137 -0.07 4.07 -7.47
N ARG A 138 -1.01 3.81 -6.55
CA ARG A 138 -0.99 2.59 -5.74
C ARG A 138 -1.40 1.39 -6.60
N ILE A 139 -0.84 0.22 -6.31
CA ILE A 139 -1.15 -1.00 -7.07
C ILE A 139 -2.66 -1.32 -7.10
N GLY A 140 -3.38 -1.09 -5.99
CA GLY A 140 -4.83 -1.32 -5.96
C GLY A 140 -5.64 -0.26 -6.69
N GLU A 141 -5.07 0.91 -6.98
CA GLU A 141 -5.67 1.90 -7.87
C GLU A 141 -5.52 1.44 -9.32
N VAL A 142 -4.32 1.03 -9.72
CA VAL A 142 -4.03 0.53 -11.07
C VAL A 142 -4.84 -0.73 -11.42
N GLU A 143 -4.99 -1.65 -10.47
CA GLU A 143 -5.77 -2.87 -10.64
C GLU A 143 -7.22 -2.59 -11.00
N LYS A 144 -7.80 -1.51 -10.48
CA LYS A 144 -9.21 -1.14 -10.72
C LYS A 144 -9.47 -0.40 -12.03
N LEU A 145 -8.44 0.19 -12.64
CA LEU A 145 -8.59 1.00 -13.86
C LEU A 145 -9.10 0.18 -15.04
N ASN A 146 -9.95 0.82 -15.82
CA ASN A 146 -10.40 0.36 -17.14
C ASN A 146 -9.63 1.09 -18.25
N ARG A 147 -9.65 0.53 -19.46
CA ARG A 147 -9.05 1.18 -20.64
C ARG A 147 -9.76 2.50 -21.00
N GLU A 148 -11.06 2.60 -20.73
CA GLU A 148 -11.89 3.78 -20.98
C GLU A 148 -11.61 4.94 -20.00
N ASP A 149 -11.00 4.67 -18.82
CA ASP A 149 -10.66 5.71 -17.84
C ASP A 149 -9.49 6.59 -18.29
N ILE A 150 -8.76 6.19 -19.35
CA ILE A 150 -7.56 6.89 -19.80
C ILE A 150 -7.89 8.07 -20.71
N ASN A 151 -7.58 9.26 -20.24
CA ASN A 151 -7.65 10.47 -21.04
C ASN A 151 -6.34 10.72 -21.78
N PHE A 152 -6.25 10.26 -23.04
CA PHE A 152 -5.07 10.44 -23.88
C PHE A 152 -4.86 11.88 -24.34
N THR A 153 -5.89 12.70 -24.38
CA THR A 153 -5.78 14.12 -24.77
C THR A 153 -5.11 14.92 -23.65
N GLY A 154 -5.53 14.68 -22.40
CA GLY A 154 -4.94 15.33 -21.22
C GLY A 154 -3.75 14.60 -20.62
N ASN A 155 -3.39 13.41 -21.11
CA ASN A 155 -2.43 12.50 -20.48
C ASN A 155 -2.72 12.32 -18.98
N SER A 156 -3.97 12.07 -18.64
CA SER A 156 -4.45 11.97 -17.26
C SER A 156 -5.40 10.80 -17.05
N VAL A 157 -5.60 10.46 -15.79
CA VAL A 157 -6.57 9.47 -15.35
C VAL A 157 -7.06 9.81 -13.95
N ILE A 158 -8.36 9.59 -13.70
CA ILE A 158 -8.93 9.71 -12.36
C ILE A 158 -8.78 8.37 -11.64
N VAL A 159 -8.21 8.38 -10.46
CA VAL A 159 -8.03 7.18 -9.63
C VAL A 159 -8.77 7.31 -8.31
N LEU A 160 -9.37 6.19 -7.86
CA LEU A 160 -10.05 6.07 -6.58
C LEU A 160 -9.06 5.67 -5.49
N GLY A 161 -8.79 6.59 -4.58
CA GLY A 161 -7.93 6.38 -3.43
C GLY A 161 -8.65 5.73 -2.24
N LYS A 162 -8.00 5.77 -1.07
CA LYS A 162 -8.59 5.30 0.19
C LYS A 162 -9.79 6.16 0.58
N GLY A 163 -10.91 5.51 0.95
CA GLY A 163 -12.16 6.19 1.34
C GLY A 163 -12.91 6.79 0.16
N ASP A 164 -12.80 6.16 -1.02
CA ASP A 164 -13.46 6.55 -2.27
C ASP A 164 -13.19 7.99 -2.72
N LYS A 165 -12.03 8.54 -2.30
CA LYS A 165 -11.59 9.86 -2.73
C LYS A 165 -10.97 9.78 -4.10
N GLU A 166 -11.56 10.50 -5.05
CA GLU A 166 -11.02 10.65 -6.39
C GLU A 166 -9.84 11.64 -6.40
N ARG A 167 -8.88 11.38 -7.25
CA ARG A 167 -7.86 12.35 -7.65
C ARG A 167 -7.45 12.12 -9.09
N GLU A 168 -7.19 13.20 -9.78
CA GLU A 168 -6.56 13.15 -11.09
C GLU A 168 -5.05 12.97 -10.94
N VAL A 169 -4.46 12.10 -11.74
CA VAL A 169 -3.03 11.89 -11.86
C VAL A 169 -2.64 11.98 -13.33
N TYR A 170 -1.40 12.38 -13.57
CA TYR A 170 -0.88 12.61 -14.92
C TYR A 170 0.18 11.59 -15.27
N PHE A 171 0.28 11.24 -16.55
CA PHE A 171 1.31 10.35 -17.05
C PHE A 171 2.12 11.01 -18.17
N SER A 172 3.36 10.56 -18.34
CA SER A 172 4.29 11.12 -19.31
C SER A 172 3.87 10.82 -20.75
N VAL A 173 4.38 11.60 -21.70
CA VAL A 173 4.20 11.33 -23.14
C VAL A 173 4.73 9.93 -23.50
N ARG A 174 5.84 9.51 -22.89
CA ARG A 174 6.39 8.16 -23.07
C ARG A 174 5.41 7.09 -22.61
N CYS A 175 4.78 7.28 -21.46
CA CYS A 175 3.72 6.41 -20.97
C CYS A 175 2.53 6.36 -21.94
N SER A 176 2.08 7.52 -22.45
CA SER A 176 0.98 7.62 -23.43
C SER A 176 1.26 6.78 -24.68
N ILE A 177 2.48 6.88 -25.22
CA ILE A 177 2.91 6.12 -26.41
C ILE A 177 2.83 4.61 -26.14
N TRP A 178 3.38 4.14 -25.01
CA TRP A 178 3.39 2.71 -24.70
C TRP A 178 2.02 2.16 -24.32
N LEU A 179 1.19 2.98 -23.66
CA LEU A 179 -0.21 2.60 -23.39
C LEU A 179 -1.00 2.45 -24.69
N LYS A 180 -0.88 3.40 -25.64
CA LYS A 180 -1.55 3.30 -26.93
C LYS A 180 -1.13 2.01 -27.66
N ARG A 181 0.18 1.79 -27.82
CA ARG A 181 0.68 0.57 -28.46
C ARG A 181 0.16 -0.70 -27.78
N TYR A 182 0.14 -0.71 -26.46
CA TYR A 182 -0.37 -1.85 -25.73
C TYR A 182 -1.86 -2.07 -25.95
N LEU A 183 -2.67 -1.02 -25.94
CA LEU A 183 -4.11 -1.12 -26.16
C LEU A 183 -4.43 -1.49 -27.63
N ASP A 184 -3.65 -1.00 -28.59
CA ASP A 184 -3.79 -1.33 -30.01
C ASP A 184 -3.44 -2.81 -30.31
N GLU A 185 -2.53 -3.42 -29.54
CA GLU A 185 -2.19 -4.85 -29.63
C GLU A 185 -3.23 -5.78 -28.94
N ARG A 186 -4.23 -5.22 -28.25
CA ARG A 186 -5.22 -6.02 -27.52
C ARG A 186 -6.34 -6.46 -28.44
N GLU A 187 -6.60 -7.76 -28.42
CA GLU A 187 -7.69 -8.44 -29.18
C GLU A 187 -8.80 -8.97 -28.25
N ASP A 188 -8.76 -8.60 -26.94
CA ASP A 188 -9.72 -9.04 -25.93
C ASP A 188 -10.75 -7.97 -25.60
N ASP A 189 -11.90 -8.37 -25.02
CA ASP A 189 -12.99 -7.48 -24.59
C ASP A 189 -12.96 -7.15 -23.11
N ASP A 190 -11.94 -7.60 -22.34
CA ASP A 190 -11.86 -7.29 -20.92
C ASP A 190 -11.71 -5.76 -20.72
N PRO A 191 -12.54 -5.11 -19.88
CA PRO A 191 -12.47 -3.67 -19.68
C PRO A 191 -11.23 -3.21 -18.95
N GLY A 192 -10.55 -4.10 -18.21
CA GLY A 192 -9.39 -3.75 -17.40
C GLY A 192 -8.28 -3.11 -18.20
N LEU A 193 -7.65 -2.07 -17.65
CA LEU A 193 -6.54 -1.38 -18.30
C LEU A 193 -5.38 -2.35 -18.58
N PHE A 194 -5.01 -3.17 -17.61
CA PHE A 194 -3.99 -4.20 -17.78
C PHE A 194 -4.60 -5.60 -17.63
N VAL A 195 -4.31 -6.48 -18.58
CA VAL A 195 -4.79 -7.86 -18.61
C VAL A 195 -3.64 -8.86 -18.61
N THR A 196 -3.94 -10.09 -18.20
CA THR A 196 -2.99 -11.21 -18.22
C THR A 196 -2.57 -11.53 -19.67
N GLN A 197 -1.33 -12.01 -19.85
CA GLN A 197 -0.84 -12.40 -21.18
C GLN A 197 -1.34 -13.76 -21.65
N ARG A 198 -1.82 -14.60 -20.72
CA ARG A 198 -2.33 -15.96 -21.01
C ARG A 198 -3.83 -15.93 -21.26
N ASN A 199 -4.31 -16.78 -22.13
CA ASN A 199 -5.74 -16.97 -22.37
C ASN A 199 -6.40 -17.82 -21.27
N PRO A 200 -7.67 -17.50 -20.88
CA PRO A 200 -8.39 -16.30 -21.30
C PRO A 200 -7.76 -15.04 -20.68
N LYS A 201 -7.62 -13.99 -21.50
CA LYS A 201 -7.15 -12.69 -21.00
C LYS A 201 -8.16 -12.15 -19.98
N ARG A 202 -7.67 -11.70 -18.84
CA ARG A 202 -8.48 -11.18 -17.74
C ARG A 202 -7.75 -10.03 -17.07
N ARG A 203 -8.46 -9.10 -16.47
CA ARG A 203 -7.88 -8.04 -15.61
C ARG A 203 -6.77 -8.62 -14.72
N MET A 204 -5.63 -7.97 -14.71
CA MET A 204 -4.52 -8.38 -13.85
C MET A 204 -4.88 -8.15 -12.38
N SER A 205 -4.81 -9.21 -11.58
CA SER A 205 -4.89 -9.09 -10.13
C SER A 205 -3.65 -8.38 -9.56
N ILE A 206 -3.78 -7.86 -8.34
CA ILE A 206 -2.65 -7.27 -7.60
C ILE A 206 -1.43 -8.20 -7.58
N ASP A 207 -1.64 -9.51 -7.40
CA ASP A 207 -0.54 -10.48 -7.35
C ASP A 207 0.08 -10.70 -8.74
N ALA A 208 -0.71 -10.68 -9.81
CA ALA A 208 -0.20 -10.74 -11.18
C ALA A 208 0.66 -9.51 -11.52
N ILE A 209 0.23 -8.31 -11.12
CA ILE A 209 1.01 -7.07 -11.27
C ILE A 209 2.33 -7.16 -10.49
N ARG A 210 2.28 -7.59 -9.22
CA ARG A 210 3.49 -7.78 -8.40
C ARG A 210 4.47 -8.77 -9.03
N TYR A 211 3.95 -9.90 -9.50
CA TYR A 211 4.75 -10.92 -10.17
C TYR A 211 5.41 -10.38 -11.43
N THR A 212 4.69 -9.60 -12.25
CA THR A 212 5.23 -8.97 -13.45
C THR A 212 6.38 -8.02 -13.12
N ILE A 213 6.20 -7.13 -12.14
CA ILE A 213 7.27 -6.21 -11.72
C ILE A 213 8.48 -6.97 -11.15
N LYS A 214 8.25 -8.02 -10.36
CA LYS A 214 9.33 -8.88 -9.86
C LYS A 214 10.10 -9.56 -11.00
N ARG A 215 9.40 -10.02 -12.03
CA ARG A 215 10.00 -10.63 -13.22
C ARG A 215 10.85 -9.64 -14.01
N ILE A 216 10.36 -8.42 -14.21
CA ILE A 216 11.12 -7.32 -14.84
C ILE A 216 12.40 -7.05 -14.04
N SER A 217 12.28 -6.89 -12.72
CA SER A 217 13.42 -6.66 -11.83
C SER A 217 14.46 -7.78 -11.88
N GLY A 218 14.02 -9.03 -11.94
CA GLY A 218 14.94 -10.17 -12.07
C GLY A 218 15.74 -10.16 -13.36
N ARG A 219 15.12 -9.76 -14.48
CA ARG A 219 15.80 -9.61 -15.78
C ARG A 219 16.74 -8.40 -15.83
N ALA A 220 16.39 -7.33 -15.13
CA ALA A 220 17.22 -6.14 -14.99
C ALA A 220 18.49 -6.37 -14.14
N GLY A 221 18.67 -7.55 -13.55
CA GLY A 221 19.84 -7.86 -12.72
C GLY A 221 19.93 -7.06 -11.43
N ILE A 222 18.86 -6.42 -11.01
CA ILE A 222 18.83 -5.60 -9.80
C ILE A 222 18.70 -6.51 -8.57
N ARG A 223 19.71 -6.49 -7.68
CA ARG A 223 19.73 -7.31 -6.46
C ARG A 223 18.69 -6.91 -5.41
N LYS A 224 18.04 -5.76 -5.56
CA LYS A 224 16.99 -5.28 -4.64
C LYS A 224 15.66 -5.93 -4.98
N GLU A 225 14.87 -6.26 -3.98
CA GLU A 225 13.49 -6.68 -4.19
C GLU A 225 12.63 -5.46 -4.55
N ILE A 226 12.14 -5.40 -5.79
CA ILE A 226 11.38 -4.26 -6.31
C ILE A 226 9.88 -4.54 -6.25
N HIS A 227 9.16 -3.59 -5.68
CA HIS A 227 7.72 -3.62 -5.52
C HIS A 227 7.07 -2.35 -6.11
N PRO A 228 5.79 -2.37 -6.47
CA PRO A 228 5.07 -1.18 -6.95
C PRO A 228 5.21 0.05 -6.04
N HIS A 229 5.26 -0.17 -4.71
CA HIS A 229 5.48 0.92 -3.76
C HIS A 229 6.86 1.59 -3.88
N GLN A 230 7.89 0.86 -4.32
CA GLN A 230 9.19 1.46 -4.57
C GLN A 230 9.18 2.34 -5.81
N LEU A 231 8.48 1.94 -6.90
CA LEU A 231 8.27 2.80 -8.07
C LEU A 231 7.58 4.11 -7.69
N ARG A 232 6.54 4.02 -6.86
CA ARG A 232 5.87 5.21 -6.30
C ARG A 232 6.78 6.05 -5.41
N HIS A 233 7.63 5.45 -4.58
CA HIS A 233 8.62 6.18 -3.78
C HIS A 233 9.66 6.86 -4.67
N SER A 234 10.12 6.19 -5.73
CA SER A 234 11.04 6.76 -6.70
C SER A 234 10.42 7.94 -7.44
N TYR A 235 9.17 7.80 -7.92
CA TYR A 235 8.39 8.90 -8.50
C TYR A 235 8.37 10.12 -7.57
N ALA A 236 8.00 9.94 -6.31
CA ALA A 236 7.93 11.03 -5.34
C ALA A 236 9.29 11.68 -5.07
N THR A 237 10.33 10.85 -4.91
CA THR A 237 11.70 11.34 -4.65
C THR A 237 12.27 12.08 -5.86
N HIS A 238 12.06 11.56 -7.07
CA HIS A 238 12.52 12.21 -8.30
C HIS A 238 11.80 13.53 -8.54
N MET A 239 10.48 13.61 -8.30
CA MET A 239 9.75 14.88 -8.37
C MET A 239 10.31 15.92 -7.39
N VAL A 240 10.52 15.53 -6.12
CA VAL A 240 11.10 16.44 -5.12
C VAL A 240 12.52 16.85 -5.51
N ASN A 241 13.36 15.92 -5.98
CA ASN A 241 14.73 16.22 -6.44
C ASN A 241 14.75 17.15 -7.66
N ASN A 242 13.72 17.09 -8.51
CA ASN A 242 13.54 17.98 -9.65
C ASN A 242 12.88 19.33 -9.26
N GLY A 243 12.70 19.60 -7.98
CA GLY A 243 12.22 20.88 -7.46
C GLY A 243 10.71 21.00 -7.33
N ALA A 244 9.93 19.93 -7.49
CA ALA A 244 8.50 19.99 -7.30
C ALA A 244 8.16 20.35 -5.82
N PRO A 245 7.25 21.30 -5.57
CA PRO A 245 6.77 21.59 -4.22
C PRO A 245 6.19 20.35 -3.55
N LEU A 246 6.45 20.20 -2.25
CA LEU A 246 6.04 19.01 -1.50
C LEU A 246 4.52 18.84 -1.48
N GLU A 247 3.78 19.95 -1.46
CA GLU A 247 2.31 20.00 -1.50
C GLU A 247 1.76 19.43 -2.82
N VAL A 248 2.43 19.74 -3.93
CA VAL A 248 2.08 19.20 -5.26
C VAL A 248 2.29 17.68 -5.27
N VAL A 249 3.44 17.21 -4.81
CA VAL A 249 3.73 15.77 -4.70
C VAL A 249 2.74 15.08 -3.77
N GLN A 250 2.38 15.71 -2.64
CA GLN A 250 1.38 15.22 -1.70
C GLN A 250 0.00 15.06 -2.36
N SER A 251 -0.43 16.08 -3.09
CA SER A 251 -1.71 16.07 -3.82
C SER A 251 -1.77 14.94 -4.85
N LEU A 252 -0.75 14.85 -5.74
CA LEU A 252 -0.65 13.81 -6.76
C LEU A 252 -0.62 12.40 -6.16
N LEU A 253 0.05 12.22 -5.04
CA LEU A 253 0.08 10.93 -4.34
C LEU A 253 -1.21 10.64 -3.56
N GLY A 254 -2.03 11.63 -3.24
CA GLY A 254 -3.22 11.46 -2.40
C GLY A 254 -2.85 11.03 -0.97
N HIS A 255 -1.90 11.73 -0.35
CA HIS A 255 -1.55 11.57 1.06
C HIS A 255 -2.40 12.50 1.92
N GLU A 256 -3.25 11.94 2.78
CA GLU A 256 -4.06 12.73 3.72
C GLU A 256 -3.22 13.41 4.81
N LYS A 257 -2.07 12.82 5.16
CA LYS A 257 -1.15 13.34 6.17
C LYS A 257 0.13 13.80 5.51
N SER A 258 0.49 15.06 5.72
CA SER A 258 1.75 15.66 5.24
C SER A 258 3.00 14.91 5.75
N GLU A 259 2.93 14.29 6.93
CA GLU A 259 4.03 13.47 7.49
C GLU A 259 4.47 12.35 6.56
N THR A 260 3.53 11.75 5.80
CA THR A 260 3.86 10.68 4.84
C THR A 260 4.68 11.21 3.67
N THR A 261 4.52 12.48 3.30
CA THR A 261 5.26 13.11 2.19
C THR A 261 6.54 13.78 2.69
N LYS A 262 6.59 14.24 3.94
CA LYS A 262 7.80 14.84 4.56
C LYS A 262 9.02 13.91 4.58
N ILE A 263 8.80 12.57 4.56
CA ILE A 263 9.91 11.62 4.46
C ILE A 263 10.72 11.80 3.17
N TYR A 264 10.11 12.28 2.09
CA TYR A 264 10.82 12.57 0.84
C TYR A 264 11.65 13.85 0.90
N ALA A 265 11.20 14.85 1.66
CA ALA A 265 11.95 16.09 1.87
C ALA A 265 13.27 15.85 2.63
N HIS A 266 13.32 14.85 3.50
CA HIS A 266 14.56 14.48 4.20
C HIS A 266 15.58 13.77 3.29
N LEU A 267 15.15 13.21 2.15
CA LEU A 267 16.04 12.50 1.21
C LEU A 267 16.79 13.46 0.28
N SER A 268 16.39 14.71 0.17
CA SER A 268 16.94 15.67 -0.81
C SER A 268 17.93 16.67 -0.20
N GLY A 269 19.03 16.17 0.38
CA GLY A 269 20.15 17.06 0.77
C GLY A 269 20.65 17.92 -0.41
N LYS A 270 20.65 17.37 -1.63
CA LYS A 270 20.99 18.06 -2.87
C LYS A 270 20.01 19.20 -3.17
N LEU A 271 18.69 18.93 -3.11
CA LEU A 271 17.67 19.97 -3.36
C LEU A 271 17.80 21.14 -2.38
N ARG A 272 18.10 20.85 -1.11
CA ARG A 272 18.29 21.89 -0.10
C ARG A 272 19.48 22.79 -0.42
N TYR A 273 20.57 22.22 -0.89
CA TYR A 273 21.75 22.94 -1.36
C TYR A 273 21.46 23.73 -2.64
N ASP A 274 20.78 23.13 -3.63
CA ASP A 274 20.42 23.79 -4.88
C ASP A 274 19.46 24.95 -4.67
N LEU A 275 18.46 24.78 -3.79
CA LEU A 275 17.51 25.84 -3.41
C LEU A 275 18.23 26.97 -2.62
N TYR A 276 19.13 26.62 -1.70
CA TYR A 276 19.96 27.63 -1.01
C TYR A 276 20.72 28.48 -2.03
N ASN A 277 21.46 27.86 -2.93
CA ASN A 277 22.24 28.58 -3.95
C ASN A 277 21.38 29.37 -4.96
N ARG A 278 20.11 29.01 -5.12
CA ARG A 278 19.17 29.69 -6.02
C ARG A 278 18.57 30.96 -5.40
N TYR A 279 18.40 30.97 -4.09
CA TYR A 279 17.68 32.03 -3.38
C TYR A 279 18.59 32.88 -2.49
N PHE A 280 19.84 32.52 -2.34
CA PHE A 280 20.87 33.28 -1.62
C PHE A 280 21.96 33.76 -2.54
#